data_725e7166124f839c5444f979681e5356
#
_entry.id   725e7166124f839c5444f979681e5356
#
_cell.length_a   1.000
_cell.length_b   1.000
_cell.length_c   1.000
_cell.angle_alpha   90.00
_cell.angle_beta   90.00
_cell.angle_gamma   90.00
#
_symmetry.space_group_name_H-M   'P 1'
#
loop_
_entity.id
_entity.type
_entity.pdbx_description
1 polymer ?
#
loop_
_entity_poly.entity_id
_entity_poly.type
_entity_poly.pdbx_seq_one_letter_code
_entity_poly.pdbx_strand_id
1 'polypeptide(L)'
;MPHANWGSSTHQVAEGIDMPMYCNAMYLESESSKNKLVILDFDLCSMSEEIDSMVRDSVMSILDISKESIRICLSHTHAGPPYGKDNLNGAGWITEGVELINPYYDSFPEKISNAVMKAVRSAVNCNVSY
;
A
#
# COMPACT_ATOMS: atom_id res chain seq x y z
N MET A 1 15.50 6.83 0.62
CA MET A 1 14.48 6.21 1.48
C MET A 1 15.16 5.17 2.35
N PRO A 2 14.96 5.19 3.65
CA PRO A 2 15.41 4.10 4.53
C PRO A 2 14.79 2.78 4.04
N HIS A 3 15.59 1.72 4.02
CA HIS A 3 15.13 0.38 3.61
C HIS A 3 15.59 -0.72 4.56
N ALA A 4 15.98 -0.35 5.73
CA ALA A 4 16.61 -1.23 6.71
C ALA A 4 15.57 -1.99 7.54
N ASN A 5 14.79 -2.84 6.92
CA ASN A 5 13.78 -3.63 7.61
C ASN A 5 14.32 -4.90 8.29
N TRP A 6 15.56 -5.28 8.01
CA TRP A 6 16.18 -6.50 8.55
C TRP A 6 17.64 -6.28 8.83
N GLY A 7 18.17 -6.93 9.84
CA GLY A 7 19.57 -6.82 10.25
C GLY A 7 20.60 -7.30 9.22
N SER A 8 20.16 -7.72 8.03
CA SER A 8 21.03 -8.03 6.90
C SER A 8 21.43 -6.81 6.07
N SER A 9 20.78 -5.66 6.28
CA SER A 9 21.15 -4.41 5.60
C SER A 9 22.48 -3.89 6.11
N THR A 10 23.39 -3.61 5.19
CA THR A 10 24.73 -3.07 5.51
C THR A 10 24.77 -1.55 5.50
N HIS A 11 23.68 -0.90 5.08
CA HIS A 11 23.51 0.55 5.00
C HIS A 11 22.04 0.90 5.29
N GLN A 12 21.81 2.12 5.74
CA GLN A 12 20.48 2.55 6.21
C GLN A 12 19.60 3.11 5.08
N VAL A 13 20.19 3.74 4.09
CA VAL A 13 19.50 4.42 3.00
C VAL A 13 19.91 3.82 1.68
N ALA A 14 18.92 3.58 0.80
CA ALA A 14 19.17 3.12 -0.56
C ALA A 14 19.98 4.16 -1.35
N GLU A 15 20.98 3.73 -2.08
CA GLU A 15 21.80 4.56 -2.95
C GLU A 15 21.06 5.01 -4.22
N GLY A 16 20.01 4.26 -4.58
CA GLY A 16 19.18 4.55 -5.76
C GLY A 16 17.93 3.69 -5.78
N ILE A 17 17.16 3.84 -6.84
CA ILE A 17 15.95 3.07 -7.10
C ILE A 17 16.20 2.24 -8.36
N ASP A 18 16.26 0.93 -8.22
CA ASP A 18 16.36 0.01 -9.35
C ASP A 18 15.00 -0.13 -10.05
N MET A 19 13.96 -0.44 -9.26
CA MET A 19 12.57 -0.45 -9.71
C MET A 19 11.68 0.33 -8.75
N PRO A 20 10.68 1.07 -9.24
CA PRO A 20 9.72 1.71 -8.37
C PRO A 20 8.88 0.66 -7.63
N MET A 21 8.44 1.00 -6.42
CA MET A 21 7.48 0.19 -5.67
C MET A 21 6.07 0.47 -6.18
N TYR A 22 5.30 -0.58 -6.39
CA TYR A 22 3.96 -0.49 -6.93
C TYR A 22 2.89 -0.76 -5.87
N CYS A 23 1.72 -0.19 -6.12
CA CYS A 23 0.45 -0.67 -5.58
C CYS A 23 -0.46 -0.99 -6.77
N ASN A 24 -0.82 -2.26 -6.91
CA ASN A 24 -1.79 -2.70 -7.89
C ASN A 24 -3.19 -2.67 -7.27
N ALA A 25 -4.15 -2.07 -7.96
CA ALA A 25 -5.55 -2.03 -7.53
C ALA A 25 -6.41 -2.87 -8.47
N MET A 26 -7.22 -3.76 -7.89
CA MET A 26 -8.27 -4.50 -8.59
C MET A 26 -9.62 -4.13 -7.99
N TYR A 27 -10.58 -3.81 -8.84
CA TYR A 27 -11.97 -3.56 -8.47
C TYR A 27 -12.88 -4.65 -9.03
N LEU A 28 -13.71 -5.22 -8.17
CA LEU A 28 -14.71 -6.20 -8.52
C LEU A 28 -16.07 -5.71 -8.06
N GLU A 29 -17.08 -5.84 -8.91
CA GLU A 29 -18.47 -5.55 -8.57
C GLU A 29 -19.37 -6.69 -9.09
N SER A 30 -20.21 -7.23 -8.21
CA SER A 30 -21.21 -8.21 -8.61
C SER A 30 -22.32 -7.53 -9.41
N GLU A 31 -22.60 -8.02 -10.60
CA GLU A 31 -23.67 -7.49 -11.46
C GLU A 31 -25.05 -7.58 -10.80
N SER A 32 -25.31 -8.67 -10.08
CA SER A 32 -26.61 -8.95 -9.47
C SER A 32 -26.80 -8.30 -8.10
N SER A 33 -25.82 -8.45 -7.19
CA SER A 33 -25.93 -7.97 -5.80
C SER A 33 -25.40 -6.56 -5.59
N LYS A 34 -24.66 -6.02 -6.56
CA LYS A 34 -23.93 -4.75 -6.45
C LYS A 34 -22.90 -4.71 -5.32
N ASN A 35 -22.56 -5.87 -4.75
CA ASN A 35 -21.47 -5.97 -3.79
C ASN A 35 -20.15 -5.64 -4.47
N LYS A 36 -19.34 -4.86 -3.79
CA LYS A 36 -18.05 -4.38 -4.29
C LYS A 36 -16.91 -4.95 -3.44
N LEU A 37 -15.79 -5.22 -4.07
CA LEU A 37 -14.54 -5.61 -3.44
C LEU A 37 -13.39 -4.87 -4.10
N VAL A 38 -12.52 -4.30 -3.28
CA VAL A 38 -11.24 -3.73 -3.73
C VAL A 38 -10.11 -4.59 -3.18
N ILE A 39 -9.20 -5.00 -4.04
CA ILE A 39 -7.97 -5.69 -3.67
C ILE A 39 -6.82 -4.75 -4.02
N LEU A 40 -6.00 -4.46 -3.01
CA LEU A 40 -4.78 -3.66 -3.14
C LEU A 40 -3.58 -4.57 -2.84
N ASP A 41 -2.65 -4.65 -3.77
CA ASP A 41 -1.42 -5.42 -3.62
C ASP A 41 -0.22 -4.47 -3.66
N PHE A 42 0.49 -4.39 -2.54
CA PHE A 42 1.59 -3.45 -2.32
C PHE A 42 2.94 -4.14 -2.33
N ASP A 43 3.92 -3.48 -2.94
CA ASP A 43 5.34 -3.79 -2.75
C ASP A 43 5.83 -3.24 -1.41
N LEU A 44 5.37 -3.86 -0.33
CA LEU A 44 5.77 -3.54 1.05
C LEU A 44 6.07 -4.83 1.80
N CYS A 45 6.97 -4.77 2.78
CA CYS A 45 7.25 -5.90 3.67
C CYS A 45 6.10 -6.13 4.64
N SER A 46 5.70 -5.09 5.32
CA SER A 46 4.55 -5.08 6.23
C SER A 46 3.97 -3.66 6.31
N MET A 47 2.90 -3.50 7.07
CA MET A 47 2.16 -2.24 7.18
C MET A 47 1.71 -2.07 8.64
N SER A 48 1.93 -0.88 9.20
CA SER A 48 1.40 -0.55 10.52
C SER A 48 -0.12 -0.37 10.47
N GLU A 49 -0.78 -0.51 11.63
CA GLU A 49 -2.22 -0.29 11.76
C GLU A 49 -2.64 1.12 11.32
N GLU A 50 -1.81 2.12 11.59
CA GLU A 50 -2.03 3.50 11.14
C GLU A 50 -2.09 3.59 9.62
N ILE A 51 -1.12 2.97 8.93
CA ILE A 51 -1.07 2.98 7.46
C ILE A 51 -2.22 2.13 6.87
N ASP A 52 -2.53 0.98 7.45
CA ASP A 52 -3.68 0.16 7.03
C ASP A 52 -4.99 0.96 7.12
N SER A 53 -5.21 1.66 8.23
CA SER A 53 -6.39 2.51 8.42
C SER A 53 -6.43 3.64 7.39
N MET A 54 -5.32 4.35 7.18
CA MET A 54 -5.22 5.42 6.18
C MET A 54 -5.53 4.91 4.75
N VAL A 55 -5.04 3.73 4.39
CA VAL A 55 -5.30 3.09 3.09
C VAL A 55 -6.80 2.81 2.93
N ARG A 56 -7.43 2.20 3.94
CA ARG A 56 -8.87 1.90 3.90
C ARG A 56 -9.72 3.17 3.85
N ASP A 57 -9.41 4.15 4.66
CA ASP A 57 -10.11 5.43 4.68
C ASP A 57 -10.00 6.15 3.32
N SER A 58 -8.85 6.06 2.66
CA SER A 58 -8.65 6.60 1.31
C SER A 58 -9.59 5.96 0.28
N VAL A 59 -9.77 4.64 0.35
CA VAL A 59 -10.69 3.92 -0.55
C VAL A 59 -12.14 4.23 -0.20
N MET A 60 -12.50 4.22 1.07
CA MET A 60 -13.87 4.49 1.54
C MET A 60 -14.30 5.94 1.25
N SER A 61 -13.36 6.88 1.18
CA SER A 61 -13.65 8.28 0.84
C SER A 61 -14.12 8.47 -0.62
N ILE A 62 -13.80 7.52 -1.51
CA ILE A 62 -14.10 7.61 -2.95
C ILE A 62 -15.08 6.54 -3.43
N LEU A 63 -15.30 5.50 -2.64
CA LEU A 63 -16.24 4.41 -2.94
C LEU A 63 -17.16 4.18 -1.73
N ASP A 64 -18.44 4.02 -2.02
CA ASP A 64 -19.42 3.58 -1.01
C ASP A 64 -19.27 2.07 -0.77
N ILE A 65 -18.32 1.72 0.10
CA ILE A 65 -18.01 0.35 0.54
C ILE A 65 -17.58 0.34 2.00
N SER A 66 -17.71 -0.81 2.65
CA SER A 66 -17.20 -1.00 4.01
C SER A 66 -15.71 -1.40 4.00
N LYS A 67 -15.05 -1.23 5.16
CA LYS A 67 -13.63 -1.60 5.30
C LYS A 67 -13.38 -3.10 5.08
N GLU A 68 -14.38 -3.95 5.36
CA GLU A 68 -14.33 -5.40 5.15
C GLU A 68 -14.30 -5.76 3.65
N SER A 69 -14.78 -4.86 2.80
CA SER A 69 -14.74 -4.99 1.34
C SER A 69 -13.41 -4.52 0.72
N ILE A 70 -12.40 -4.26 1.54
CA ILE A 70 -11.06 -3.87 1.10
C ILE A 70 -10.07 -4.94 1.54
N ARG A 71 -9.48 -5.66 0.59
CA ARG A 71 -8.40 -6.60 0.84
C ARG A 71 -7.06 -5.93 0.58
N ILE A 72 -6.18 -5.92 1.58
CA ILE A 72 -4.80 -5.47 1.44
C ILE A 72 -3.89 -6.70 1.43
N CYS A 73 -3.04 -6.78 0.41
CA CYS A 73 -2.02 -7.79 0.23
C CYS A 73 -0.65 -7.12 0.19
N LEU A 74 0.38 -7.81 0.65
CA LEU A 74 1.75 -7.32 0.71
C LEU A 74 2.67 -8.37 0.09
N SER A 75 3.60 -7.92 -0.77
CA SER A 75 4.58 -8.81 -1.40
C SER A 75 5.64 -9.34 -0.43
N HIS A 76 5.72 -8.75 0.75
CA HIS A 76 6.75 -9.00 1.76
C HIS A 76 8.17 -8.70 1.27
N THR A 77 8.33 -7.77 0.32
CA THR A 77 9.66 -7.32 -0.13
C THR A 77 10.42 -6.64 1.00
N HIS A 78 11.70 -6.94 1.12
CA HIS A 78 12.61 -6.32 2.08
C HIS A 78 13.37 -5.12 1.48
N ALA A 79 13.13 -4.79 0.22
CA ALA A 79 13.75 -3.68 -0.48
C ALA A 79 12.91 -2.39 -0.43
N GLY A 80 12.09 -2.22 0.61
CA GLY A 80 11.15 -1.12 0.77
C GLY A 80 11.34 -0.29 2.03
N PRO A 81 10.46 0.69 2.26
CA PRO A 81 10.50 1.55 3.43
C PRO A 81 10.18 0.79 4.73
N PRO A 82 10.42 1.41 5.89
CA PRO A 82 9.96 0.91 7.20
C PRO A 82 8.44 0.73 7.24
N TYR A 83 7.93 -0.01 8.21
CA TYR A 83 6.54 -0.47 8.32
C TYR A 83 5.48 0.62 8.49
N GLY A 84 5.87 1.84 8.84
CA GLY A 84 4.97 2.95 9.09
C GLY A 84 5.73 4.24 9.37
N LYS A 85 4.99 5.29 9.72
CA LYS A 85 5.55 6.62 9.98
C LYS A 85 6.43 6.67 11.21
N ASP A 86 6.07 5.92 12.23
CA ASP A 86 6.93 5.81 13.39
C ASP A 86 8.07 4.84 13.07
N ASN A 87 9.25 5.37 12.90
CA ASN A 87 10.49 4.63 12.72
C ASN A 87 10.80 3.64 13.87
N LEU A 88 9.97 3.61 14.91
CA LEU A 88 10.19 2.86 16.13
C LEU A 88 9.76 1.40 16.06
N ASN A 89 8.88 1.04 15.13
CA ASN A 89 8.37 -0.32 14.98
C ASN A 89 9.33 -1.21 14.18
N GLY A 90 10.40 -1.66 14.84
CA GLY A 90 11.34 -2.65 14.32
C GLY A 90 12.61 -2.08 13.69
N ALA A 91 12.72 -0.78 13.54
CA ALA A 91 13.85 -0.12 12.91
C ALA A 91 14.39 1.08 13.70
N GLY A 92 14.25 1.08 15.02
CA GLY A 92 14.69 2.17 15.90
C GLY A 92 16.20 2.51 15.86
N TRP A 93 16.97 1.72 15.12
CA TRP A 93 18.37 1.96 14.82
C TRP A 93 18.61 2.78 13.55
N ILE A 94 17.57 3.06 12.74
CA ILE A 94 17.68 3.90 11.55
C ILE A 94 17.78 5.36 12.00
N THR A 95 18.85 6.02 11.59
CA THR A 95 19.10 7.44 11.88
C THR A 95 19.24 8.29 10.61
N GLU A 96 19.38 7.66 9.45
CA GLU A 96 19.56 8.32 8.16
C GLU A 96 18.29 8.23 7.30
N GLY A 97 17.90 9.33 6.65
CA GLY A 97 16.77 9.39 5.72
C GLY A 97 15.41 9.29 6.39
N VAL A 98 15.33 9.41 7.72
CA VAL A 98 14.09 9.32 8.52
C VAL A 98 13.09 10.39 8.08
N GLU A 99 13.56 11.56 7.68
CA GLU A 99 12.75 12.67 7.17
C GLU A 99 11.97 12.34 5.88
N LEU A 100 12.36 11.28 5.17
CA LEU A 100 11.71 10.83 3.95
C LEU A 100 10.50 9.91 4.21
N ILE A 101 10.38 9.34 5.41
CA ILE A 101 9.36 8.34 5.74
C ILE A 101 7.95 8.95 5.71
N ASN A 102 7.76 10.03 6.46
CA ASN A 102 6.46 10.68 6.55
C ASN A 102 5.96 11.19 5.20
N PRO A 103 6.73 11.95 4.40
CA PRO A 103 6.30 12.38 3.08
C PRO A 103 5.95 11.21 2.13
N TYR A 104 6.64 10.08 2.26
CA TYR A 104 6.32 8.89 1.48
C TYR A 104 4.92 8.37 1.79
N TYR A 105 4.60 8.14 3.06
CA TYR A 105 3.28 7.65 3.47
C TYR A 105 2.18 8.71 3.32
N ASP A 106 2.49 9.99 3.52
CA ASP A 106 1.55 11.10 3.29
C ASP A 106 1.08 11.19 1.83
N SER A 107 1.86 10.64 0.90
CA SER A 107 1.49 10.56 -0.52
C SER A 107 0.49 9.42 -0.83
N PHE A 108 0.25 8.48 0.07
CA PHE A 108 -0.58 7.29 -0.17
C PHE A 108 -2.04 7.62 -0.46
N PRO A 109 -2.74 8.48 0.29
CA PRO A 109 -4.16 8.74 0.05
C PRO A 109 -4.45 9.14 -1.40
N GLU A 110 -3.69 10.06 -1.95
CA GLU A 110 -3.85 10.51 -3.34
C GLU A 110 -3.53 9.39 -4.34
N LYS A 111 -2.40 8.71 -4.18
CA LYS A 111 -1.95 7.67 -5.09
C LYS A 111 -2.91 6.48 -5.10
N ILE A 112 -3.37 6.06 -3.92
CA ILE A 112 -4.31 4.93 -3.77
C ILE A 112 -5.66 5.29 -4.39
N SER A 113 -6.19 6.48 -4.07
CA SER A 113 -7.44 6.96 -4.67
C SER A 113 -7.37 6.98 -6.19
N ASN A 114 -6.27 7.47 -6.75
CA ASN A 114 -6.05 7.49 -8.20
C ASN A 114 -5.98 6.07 -8.79
N ALA A 115 -5.27 5.14 -8.15
CA ALA A 115 -5.16 3.75 -8.60
C ALA A 115 -6.53 3.04 -8.58
N VAL A 116 -7.29 3.17 -7.50
CA VAL A 116 -8.62 2.59 -7.35
C VAL A 116 -9.59 3.18 -8.37
N MET A 117 -9.62 4.49 -8.54
CA MET A 117 -10.48 5.14 -9.53
C MET A 117 -10.12 4.76 -10.96
N LYS A 118 -8.84 4.51 -11.25
CA LYS A 118 -8.42 3.97 -12.54
C LYS A 118 -8.95 2.55 -12.74
N ALA A 119 -8.87 1.68 -11.73
CA ALA A 119 -9.43 0.33 -11.77
C ALA A 119 -10.95 0.35 -12.01
N VAL A 120 -11.69 1.19 -11.28
CA VAL A 120 -13.15 1.36 -11.47
C VAL A 120 -13.49 1.79 -12.89
N ARG A 121 -12.80 2.80 -13.43
CA ARG A 121 -13.06 3.32 -14.77
C ARG A 121 -12.71 2.35 -15.89
N SER A 122 -11.81 1.43 -15.65
CA SER A 122 -11.36 0.41 -16.61
C SER A 122 -12.07 -0.94 -16.42
N ALA A 123 -13.03 -1.04 -15.51
CA ALA A 123 -13.75 -2.28 -15.25
C ALA A 123 -14.54 -2.72 -16.49
N VAL A 124 -14.51 -4.03 -16.77
CA VAL A 124 -15.23 -4.67 -17.86
C VAL A 124 -15.99 -5.88 -17.32
N ASN A 125 -17.07 -6.25 -17.97
CA ASN A 125 -17.82 -7.46 -17.62
C ASN A 125 -16.95 -8.69 -17.87
N CYS A 126 -16.86 -9.56 -16.88
CA CYS A 126 -16.11 -10.80 -16.97
C CYS A 126 -16.77 -11.92 -16.16
N ASN A 127 -16.39 -13.16 -16.43
CA ASN A 127 -16.71 -14.30 -15.59
C ASN A 127 -15.47 -14.65 -14.76
N VAL A 128 -15.67 -14.85 -13.46
CA VAL A 128 -14.62 -15.33 -12.56
C VAL A 128 -14.74 -16.85 -12.43
N SER A 129 -13.64 -17.56 -12.71
CA SER A 129 -13.51 -19.01 -12.49
C SER A 129 -12.42 -19.28 -11.47
N TYR A 130 -12.56 -20.35 -10.69
CA TYR A 130 -11.61 -20.81 -9.67
C TYR A 130 -11.45 -22.33 -9.73
#